data_2b1de0711723f8a2e360566206cba030
#
_entry.id   2b1de0711723f8a2e360566206cba030
#
_cell.length_a   1.000
_cell.length_b   1.000
_cell.length_c   1.000
_cell.angle_alpha   90.00
_cell.angle_beta   90.00
_cell.angle_gamma   90.00
#
_symmetry.space_group_name_H-M   'P 1'
#
loop_
_entity.id
_entity.type
_entity.pdbx_description
1 polymer ?
#
loop_
_entity_poly.entity_id
_entity_poly.type
_entity_poly.pdbx_seq_one_letter_code
_entity_poly.pdbx_strand_id
1 'polypeptide(L)'
;MSRGLGDVYKRQGKGGLLEDEAVEFAKMLDAAGIDMIQVAQANHTGNMGDTIPPMGAVPYNWTLGACEKVKAVVSCPVATVGRVVSVEAGEKILEDGTADIIGYGRSLLTDPDIANKVEKGECIRECLNCNKGCVDAIQSRRYLSCVLNAENGDEETIFIQPCTETKNVAIVGAGLAGLEAARVAYKRGHTVTVFEKSDRLGGQINIASVPPRKDEILRSVQY
;
A
#
# COMPACT_ATOMS: atom_id res chain seq x y z
N MET A 1 -25.29 17.42 8.16
CA MET A 1 -25.18 16.03 8.62
C MET A 1 -24.59 15.22 7.46
N SER A 2 -23.54 14.47 7.70
CA SER A 2 -23.00 13.53 6.71
C SER A 2 -24.06 12.47 6.40
N ARG A 3 -24.30 12.21 5.12
CA ARG A 3 -25.26 11.20 4.67
C ARG A 3 -24.59 9.83 4.42
N GLY A 4 -23.31 9.72 4.75
CA GLY A 4 -22.56 8.49 4.70
C GLY A 4 -21.71 8.30 3.44
N LEU A 5 -20.91 7.26 3.48
CA LEU A 5 -20.06 6.77 2.41
C LEU A 5 -20.77 5.62 1.68
N GLY A 6 -20.93 5.73 0.37
CA GLY A 6 -21.41 4.64 -0.47
C GLY A 6 -20.26 3.87 -1.07
N ASP A 7 -20.28 2.56 -0.92
CA ASP A 7 -19.33 1.65 -1.57
C ASP A 7 -19.95 1.02 -2.81
N VAL A 8 -19.31 1.19 -3.96
CA VAL A 8 -19.69 0.54 -5.22
C VAL A 8 -18.68 -0.54 -5.54
N TYR A 9 -19.14 -1.78 -5.55
CA TYR A 9 -18.28 -2.96 -5.78
C TYR A 9 -18.64 -3.63 -7.10
N LYS A 10 -17.64 -3.77 -7.97
CA LYS A 10 -17.72 -4.72 -9.09
C LYS A 10 -17.41 -6.12 -8.55
N ARG A 11 -18.40 -7.00 -8.51
CA ARG A 11 -18.23 -8.41 -8.14
C ARG A 11 -17.89 -9.24 -9.37
N GLN A 12 -16.75 -9.92 -9.34
CA GLN A 12 -16.41 -10.90 -10.36
C GLN A 12 -16.97 -12.26 -9.97
N GLY A 13 -17.78 -12.86 -10.84
CA GLY A 13 -18.33 -14.20 -10.63
C GLY A 13 -19.85 -14.32 -10.90
N LYS A 14 -20.36 -15.55 -10.91
CA LYS A 14 -21.80 -15.81 -11.12
C LYS A 14 -22.65 -15.15 -10.01
N GLY A 15 -23.59 -14.31 -10.40
CA GLY A 15 -24.51 -13.62 -9.47
C GLY A 15 -23.92 -12.41 -8.75
N GLY A 16 -22.75 -11.92 -9.17
CA GLY A 16 -22.19 -10.66 -8.68
C GLY A 16 -22.66 -9.46 -9.50
N LEU A 17 -22.50 -8.26 -8.94
CA LEU A 17 -22.80 -7.00 -9.62
C LEU A 17 -21.85 -6.80 -10.80
N LEU A 18 -22.39 -6.60 -11.99
CA LEU A 18 -21.62 -6.25 -13.16
C LEU A 18 -21.23 -4.77 -13.13
N GLU A 19 -20.28 -4.38 -13.99
CA GLU A 19 -19.76 -3.02 -13.99
C GLU A 19 -20.85 -1.98 -14.33
N ASP A 20 -21.71 -2.29 -15.33
CA ASP A 20 -22.80 -1.40 -15.74
C ASP A 20 -23.87 -1.29 -14.64
N GLU A 21 -24.16 -2.38 -13.93
CA GLU A 21 -25.05 -2.38 -12.77
C GLU A 21 -24.47 -1.57 -11.60
N ALA A 22 -23.14 -1.62 -11.40
CA ALA A 22 -22.45 -0.82 -10.40
C ALA A 22 -22.53 0.68 -10.73
N VAL A 23 -22.44 1.05 -12.01
CA VAL A 23 -22.62 2.44 -12.47
C VAL A 23 -24.06 2.93 -12.24
N GLU A 24 -25.07 2.12 -12.56
CA GLU A 24 -26.47 2.47 -12.28
C GLU A 24 -26.75 2.60 -10.77
N PHE A 25 -26.16 1.71 -9.98
CA PHE A 25 -26.25 1.81 -8.52
C PHE A 25 -25.60 3.09 -7.98
N ALA A 26 -24.46 3.50 -8.54
CA ALA A 26 -23.81 4.75 -8.18
C ALA A 26 -24.71 5.98 -8.46
N LYS A 27 -25.42 5.99 -9.60
CA LYS A 27 -26.41 7.06 -9.90
C LYS A 27 -27.53 7.11 -8.88
N MET A 28 -28.03 5.94 -8.43
CA MET A 28 -29.08 5.88 -7.41
C MET A 28 -28.57 6.42 -6.06
N LEU A 29 -27.33 6.13 -5.69
CA LEU A 29 -26.71 6.66 -4.47
C LEU A 29 -26.54 8.17 -4.54
N ASP A 30 -26.05 8.70 -5.66
CA ASP A 30 -25.88 10.14 -5.89
C ASP A 30 -27.24 10.87 -5.82
N ALA A 31 -28.26 10.32 -6.49
CA ALA A 31 -29.62 10.85 -6.44
C ALA A 31 -30.25 10.81 -5.02
N ALA A 32 -29.86 9.83 -4.19
CA ALA A 32 -30.23 9.76 -2.80
C ALA A 32 -29.49 10.78 -1.91
N GLY A 33 -28.52 11.49 -2.45
CA GLY A 33 -27.77 12.56 -1.82
C GLY A 33 -26.69 12.06 -0.87
N ILE A 34 -25.94 11.02 -1.26
CA ILE A 34 -24.77 10.56 -0.53
C ILE A 34 -23.63 11.57 -0.66
N ASP A 35 -22.79 11.70 0.37
CA ASP A 35 -21.73 12.71 0.40
C ASP A 35 -20.49 12.31 -0.42
N MET A 36 -20.20 11.01 -0.57
CA MET A 36 -19.06 10.48 -1.31
C MET A 36 -19.29 9.03 -1.71
N ILE A 37 -18.73 8.61 -2.84
CA ILE A 37 -18.75 7.21 -3.28
C ILE A 37 -17.31 6.69 -3.36
N GLN A 38 -17.01 5.57 -2.67
CA GLN A 38 -15.77 4.84 -2.87
C GLN A 38 -15.99 3.71 -3.88
N VAL A 39 -15.18 3.69 -4.92
CA VAL A 39 -15.17 2.62 -5.91
C VAL A 39 -14.09 1.61 -5.58
N ALA A 40 -14.49 0.36 -5.36
CA ALA A 40 -13.61 -0.74 -5.11
C ALA A 40 -14.02 -1.96 -5.94
N GLN A 41 -13.08 -2.85 -6.18
CA GLN A 41 -13.38 -4.12 -6.83
C GLN A 41 -13.16 -5.22 -5.80
N ALA A 42 -14.26 -5.87 -5.37
CA ALA A 42 -14.23 -6.85 -4.31
C ALA A 42 -15.10 -8.07 -4.61
N ASN A 43 -14.66 -9.21 -4.13
CA ASN A 43 -15.47 -10.43 -4.09
C ASN A 43 -15.26 -11.14 -2.76
N HIS A 44 -16.19 -10.95 -1.83
CA HIS A 44 -16.16 -11.61 -0.52
C HIS A 44 -16.60 -13.07 -0.54
N THR A 45 -17.11 -13.57 -1.68
CA THR A 45 -17.53 -14.96 -1.83
C THR A 45 -16.45 -15.88 -2.40
N GLY A 46 -15.30 -15.31 -2.75
CA GLY A 46 -14.17 -16.00 -3.36
C GLY A 46 -12.89 -15.92 -2.54
N ASN A 47 -11.78 -16.05 -3.22
CA ASN A 47 -10.47 -15.92 -2.64
C ASN A 47 -10.17 -14.45 -2.32
N MET A 48 -9.66 -14.18 -1.12
CA MET A 48 -9.19 -12.82 -0.75
C MET A 48 -8.14 -12.25 -1.71
N GLY A 49 -7.41 -13.10 -2.42
CA GLY A 49 -6.49 -12.69 -3.47
C GLY A 49 -7.15 -11.97 -4.65
N ASP A 50 -8.45 -12.21 -4.88
CA ASP A 50 -9.21 -11.53 -5.93
C ASP A 50 -9.67 -10.13 -5.49
N THR A 51 -9.82 -9.93 -4.19
CA THR A 51 -10.19 -8.65 -3.58
C THR A 51 -8.96 -7.78 -3.30
N ILE A 52 -7.91 -8.41 -2.75
CA ILE A 52 -6.65 -7.78 -2.38
C ILE A 52 -5.51 -8.52 -3.09
N PRO A 53 -5.32 -8.25 -4.38
CA PRO A 53 -4.39 -9.03 -5.20
C PRO A 53 -2.96 -8.92 -4.70
N PRO A 54 -2.23 -10.05 -4.69
CA PRO A 54 -0.83 -10.06 -4.31
C PRO A 54 0.06 -9.49 -5.43
N MET A 55 1.36 -9.39 -5.14
CA MET A 55 2.41 -9.01 -6.05
C MET A 55 2.29 -9.72 -7.41
N GLY A 56 2.34 -8.94 -8.47
CA GLY A 56 2.31 -9.43 -9.85
C GLY A 56 1.01 -10.10 -10.33
N ALA A 57 -0.05 -10.16 -9.50
CA ALA A 57 -1.31 -10.82 -9.88
C ALA A 57 -2.14 -9.99 -10.86
N VAL A 58 -2.21 -8.68 -10.63
CA VAL A 58 -2.94 -7.73 -11.47
C VAL A 58 -2.12 -6.45 -11.64
N PRO A 59 -2.39 -5.61 -12.66
CA PRO A 59 -1.75 -4.30 -12.81
C PRO A 59 -1.95 -3.40 -11.58
N TYR A 60 -1.09 -2.39 -11.43
CA TYR A 60 -1.35 -1.29 -10.49
C TYR A 60 -2.61 -0.54 -10.92
N ASN A 61 -3.29 0.04 -9.93
CA ASN A 61 -4.47 0.88 -10.15
C ASN A 61 -5.56 0.17 -10.99
N TRP A 62 -5.70 -1.13 -10.85
CA TRP A 62 -6.59 -1.99 -11.65
C TRP A 62 -8.09 -1.66 -11.51
N THR A 63 -8.46 -0.88 -10.50
CA THR A 63 -9.84 -0.42 -10.26
C THR A 63 -10.20 0.87 -10.99
N LEU A 64 -9.23 1.55 -11.60
CA LEU A 64 -9.44 2.88 -12.18
C LEU A 64 -10.49 2.91 -13.29
N GLY A 65 -10.54 1.91 -14.17
CA GLY A 65 -11.54 1.88 -15.23
C GLY A 65 -12.99 1.89 -14.71
N ALA A 66 -13.24 1.21 -13.59
CA ALA A 66 -14.56 1.28 -12.95
C ALA A 66 -14.79 2.63 -12.27
N CYS A 67 -13.74 3.19 -11.64
CA CYS A 67 -13.80 4.51 -11.02
C CYS A 67 -14.13 5.61 -12.02
N GLU A 68 -13.47 5.62 -13.16
CA GLU A 68 -13.70 6.57 -14.27
C GLU A 68 -15.16 6.54 -14.74
N LYS A 69 -15.73 5.36 -14.93
CA LYS A 69 -17.13 5.20 -15.36
C LYS A 69 -18.12 5.72 -14.30
N VAL A 70 -17.86 5.47 -13.03
CA VAL A 70 -18.68 6.01 -11.94
C VAL A 70 -18.54 7.52 -11.87
N LYS A 71 -17.32 8.04 -11.89
CA LYS A 71 -17.03 9.48 -11.85
C LYS A 71 -17.74 10.26 -12.98
N ALA A 72 -17.86 9.67 -14.16
CA ALA A 72 -18.52 10.29 -15.31
C ALA A 72 -20.04 10.50 -15.14
N VAL A 73 -20.67 9.85 -14.15
CA VAL A 73 -22.15 9.82 -14.05
C VAL A 73 -22.68 10.32 -12.69
N VAL A 74 -21.82 10.65 -11.75
CA VAL A 74 -22.20 11.14 -10.42
C VAL A 74 -21.68 12.55 -10.18
N SER A 75 -22.34 13.29 -9.29
CA SER A 75 -21.98 14.67 -8.91
C SER A 75 -21.16 14.72 -7.61
N CYS A 76 -21.31 13.73 -6.75
CA CYS A 76 -20.56 13.64 -5.50
C CYS A 76 -19.09 13.25 -5.73
N PRO A 77 -18.19 13.57 -4.78
CA PRO A 77 -16.79 13.13 -4.84
C PRO A 77 -16.65 11.61 -4.94
N VAL A 78 -15.70 11.15 -5.76
CA VAL A 78 -15.41 9.72 -5.96
C VAL A 78 -14.02 9.39 -5.46
N ALA A 79 -13.94 8.39 -4.57
CA ALA A 79 -12.70 7.82 -4.08
C ALA A 79 -12.37 6.51 -4.81
N THR A 80 -11.10 6.30 -5.11
CA THR A 80 -10.59 5.02 -5.63
C THR A 80 -9.68 4.34 -4.62
N VAL A 81 -9.72 3.01 -4.61
CA VAL A 81 -8.80 2.14 -3.85
C VAL A 81 -8.46 0.90 -4.68
N GLY A 82 -7.22 0.50 -4.69
CA GLY A 82 -6.80 -0.73 -5.37
C GLY A 82 -5.39 -0.68 -5.94
N ARG A 83 -4.40 -1.09 -5.15
CA ARG A 83 -2.98 -1.10 -5.54
C ARG A 83 -2.42 0.25 -5.97
N VAL A 84 -2.91 1.35 -5.46
CA VAL A 84 -2.20 2.63 -5.48
C VAL A 84 -1.12 2.53 -4.42
N VAL A 85 0.15 2.48 -4.81
CA VAL A 85 1.27 2.20 -3.90
C VAL A 85 2.22 3.35 -3.74
N SER A 86 2.34 4.23 -4.74
CA SER A 86 3.15 5.45 -4.67
C SER A 86 2.27 6.69 -4.64
N VAL A 87 2.83 7.77 -4.13
CA VAL A 87 2.16 9.07 -4.07
C VAL A 87 2.05 9.68 -5.45
N GLU A 88 3.10 9.55 -6.27
CA GLU A 88 3.12 10.06 -7.66
C GLU A 88 2.01 9.42 -8.50
N ALA A 89 1.75 8.12 -8.30
CA ALA A 89 0.62 7.46 -8.97
C ALA A 89 -0.72 7.98 -8.46
N GLY A 90 -0.84 8.30 -7.17
CA GLY A 90 -2.01 8.92 -6.59
C GLY A 90 -2.26 10.32 -7.12
N GLU A 91 -1.24 11.19 -7.13
CA GLU A 91 -1.31 12.55 -7.70
C GLU A 91 -1.74 12.52 -9.17
N LYS A 92 -1.14 11.64 -9.97
CA LYS A 92 -1.53 11.52 -11.38
C LYS A 92 -3.01 11.15 -11.55
N ILE A 93 -3.56 10.28 -10.74
CA ILE A 93 -4.99 9.91 -10.78
C ILE A 93 -5.88 11.12 -10.50
N LEU A 94 -5.48 11.97 -9.54
CA LEU A 94 -6.19 13.21 -9.19
C LEU A 94 -6.06 14.25 -10.32
N GLU A 95 -4.87 14.45 -10.86
CA GLU A 95 -4.61 15.37 -11.98
C GLU A 95 -5.39 14.98 -13.24
N ASP A 96 -5.45 13.69 -13.54
CA ASP A 96 -6.20 13.15 -14.70
C ASP A 96 -7.74 13.25 -14.48
N GLY A 97 -8.20 13.60 -13.27
CA GLY A 97 -9.62 13.73 -12.92
C GLY A 97 -10.37 12.41 -12.84
N THR A 98 -9.65 11.28 -12.76
CA THR A 98 -10.25 9.93 -12.69
C THR A 98 -10.89 9.66 -11.33
N ALA A 99 -10.37 10.26 -10.27
CA ALA A 99 -10.92 10.24 -8.92
C ALA A 99 -10.66 11.58 -8.22
N ASP A 100 -11.40 11.85 -7.13
CA ASP A 100 -11.20 13.03 -6.29
C ASP A 100 -10.39 12.68 -5.02
N ILE A 101 -10.38 11.41 -4.62
CA ILE A 101 -9.77 10.95 -3.38
C ILE A 101 -9.07 9.61 -3.63
N ILE A 102 -7.88 9.45 -3.06
CA ILE A 102 -7.10 8.21 -3.14
C ILE A 102 -7.15 7.47 -1.82
N GLY A 103 -7.57 6.21 -1.85
CA GLY A 103 -7.55 5.30 -0.71
C GLY A 103 -6.27 4.49 -0.64
N TYR A 104 -5.46 4.72 0.39
CA TYR A 104 -4.26 3.93 0.70
C TYR A 104 -4.57 2.92 1.82
N GLY A 105 -4.61 1.63 1.50
CA GLY A 105 -4.81 0.57 2.50
C GLY A 105 -3.49 0.00 3.00
N ARG A 106 -2.96 -1.02 2.29
CA ARG A 106 -1.70 -1.68 2.68
C ARG A 106 -0.49 -0.76 2.73
N SER A 107 -0.50 0.33 1.95
CA SER A 107 0.55 1.34 1.99
C SER A 107 0.63 2.01 3.37
N LEU A 108 -0.51 2.29 4.02
CA LEU A 108 -0.54 2.84 5.38
C LEU A 108 -0.09 1.85 6.45
N LEU A 109 -0.26 0.52 6.24
CA LEU A 109 0.35 -0.48 7.12
C LEU A 109 1.87 -0.50 7.00
N THR A 110 2.37 -0.25 5.80
CA THR A 110 3.81 -0.23 5.51
C THR A 110 4.46 1.05 6.01
N ASP A 111 3.83 2.18 5.76
CA ASP A 111 4.27 3.51 6.19
C ASP A 111 3.07 4.34 6.68
N PRO A 112 2.76 4.33 7.98
CA PRO A 112 1.61 5.06 8.51
C PRO A 112 1.75 6.58 8.40
N ASP A 113 2.97 7.07 8.17
CA ASP A 113 3.30 8.49 8.15
C ASP A 113 3.39 9.09 6.72
N ILE A 114 2.81 8.40 5.72
CA ILE A 114 2.88 8.79 4.31
C ILE A 114 2.54 10.28 4.12
N ALA A 115 1.41 10.75 4.65
CA ALA A 115 0.94 12.11 4.45
C ALA A 115 1.95 13.16 4.96
N ASN A 116 2.45 12.99 6.19
CA ASN A 116 3.44 13.88 6.77
C ASN A 116 4.79 13.83 6.02
N LYS A 117 5.17 12.66 5.53
CA LYS A 117 6.40 12.48 4.74
C LYS A 117 6.32 13.15 3.39
N VAL A 118 5.16 13.06 2.72
CA VAL A 118 4.91 13.79 1.45
C VAL A 118 5.06 15.29 1.66
N GLU A 119 4.42 15.83 2.69
CA GLU A 119 4.48 17.25 3.02
C GLU A 119 5.92 17.73 3.28
N LYS A 120 6.75 16.88 3.86
CA LYS A 120 8.17 17.18 4.16
C LYS A 120 9.15 16.82 3.06
N GLY A 121 8.70 16.17 1.98
CA GLY A 121 9.55 15.64 0.92
C GLY A 121 10.47 14.51 1.37
N GLU A 122 10.03 13.72 2.37
CA GLU A 122 10.76 12.58 2.90
C GLU A 122 10.49 11.31 2.10
N CYS A 123 11.42 10.34 2.15
CA CYS A 123 11.28 9.06 1.49
C CYS A 123 10.16 8.22 2.11
N ILE A 124 9.31 7.63 1.27
CA ILE A 124 8.18 6.80 1.66
C ILE A 124 8.54 5.33 1.48
N ARG A 125 8.13 4.50 2.44
CA ARG A 125 8.24 3.05 2.37
C ARG A 125 7.07 2.47 1.58
N GLU A 126 7.27 2.16 0.31
CA GLU A 126 6.22 1.63 -0.56
C GLU A 126 5.87 0.17 -0.24
N CYS A 127 4.57 -0.15 -0.29
CA CYS A 127 4.07 -1.51 -0.09
C CYS A 127 4.57 -2.47 -1.19
N LEU A 128 5.04 -3.65 -0.80
CA LEU A 128 5.44 -4.73 -1.74
C LEU A 128 4.26 -5.50 -2.33
N ASN A 129 3.05 -5.26 -1.89
CA ASN A 129 1.87 -6.08 -2.22
C ASN A 129 2.05 -7.59 -1.95
N CYS A 130 2.90 -7.97 -1.02
CA CYS A 130 3.25 -9.36 -0.73
C CYS A 130 2.14 -10.15 0.00
N ASN A 131 1.19 -9.48 0.61
CA ASN A 131 0.07 -10.00 1.41
C ASN A 131 0.45 -10.82 2.66
N LYS A 132 1.72 -11.05 2.93
CA LYS A 132 2.20 -12.02 3.95
C LYS A 132 1.81 -11.69 5.39
N GLY A 133 1.99 -10.44 5.82
CA GLY A 133 1.72 -10.03 7.20
C GLY A 133 0.34 -9.41 7.41
N CYS A 134 -0.33 -9.01 6.33
CA CYS A 134 -1.64 -8.37 6.38
C CYS A 134 -2.75 -9.35 5.95
N VAL A 135 -2.91 -9.62 4.66
CA VAL A 135 -3.99 -10.46 4.13
C VAL A 135 -3.93 -11.90 4.66
N ASP A 136 -2.76 -12.52 4.66
CA ASP A 136 -2.57 -13.87 5.19
C ASP A 136 -2.86 -13.93 6.70
N ALA A 137 -2.56 -12.86 7.44
CA ALA A 137 -2.89 -12.78 8.85
C ALA A 137 -4.40 -12.72 9.08
N ILE A 138 -5.12 -11.88 8.30
CA ILE A 138 -6.59 -11.80 8.36
C ILE A 138 -7.22 -13.15 8.04
N GLN A 139 -6.79 -13.80 6.96
CA GLN A 139 -7.30 -15.12 6.57
C GLN A 139 -7.03 -16.21 7.63
N SER A 140 -5.89 -16.10 8.29
CA SER A 140 -5.47 -17.04 9.34
C SER A 140 -5.92 -16.61 10.74
N ARG A 141 -6.72 -15.55 10.87
CA ARG A 141 -7.18 -14.96 12.15
C ARG A 141 -6.02 -14.66 13.11
N ARG A 142 -4.93 -14.13 12.57
CA ARG A 142 -3.76 -13.67 13.33
C ARG A 142 -3.71 -12.15 13.39
N TYR A 143 -2.92 -11.60 14.27
CA TYR A 143 -2.63 -10.16 14.33
C TYR A 143 -1.96 -9.69 13.03
N LEU A 144 -2.30 -8.46 12.61
CA LEU A 144 -1.69 -7.83 11.46
C LEU A 144 -0.23 -7.51 11.73
N SER A 145 0.59 -7.68 10.70
CA SER A 145 1.97 -7.23 10.67
C SER A 145 2.37 -6.83 9.25
N CYS A 146 3.53 -6.22 9.09
CA CYS A 146 4.06 -5.89 7.77
C CYS A 146 5.52 -6.34 7.65
N VAL A 147 5.88 -6.97 6.53
CA VAL A 147 7.26 -7.44 6.29
C VAL A 147 8.28 -6.30 6.17
N LEU A 148 7.83 -5.09 5.86
CA LEU A 148 8.66 -3.89 5.76
C LEU A 148 8.57 -2.98 7.00
N ASN A 149 7.55 -3.15 7.83
CA ASN A 149 7.32 -2.31 9.00
C ASN A 149 7.22 -3.19 10.25
N ALA A 150 8.32 -3.31 10.97
CA ALA A 150 8.40 -4.13 12.17
C ALA A 150 7.56 -3.57 13.35
N GLU A 151 7.21 -2.29 13.30
CA GLU A 151 6.39 -1.63 14.33
C GLU A 151 4.90 -1.93 14.15
N ASN A 152 4.46 -2.31 12.92
CA ASN A 152 3.06 -2.51 12.59
C ASN A 152 2.42 -3.65 13.41
N GLY A 153 1.47 -3.31 14.25
CA GLY A 153 0.79 -4.21 15.18
C GLY A 153 1.47 -4.34 16.56
N ASP A 154 2.64 -3.71 16.74
CA ASP A 154 3.44 -3.73 17.97
C ASP A 154 3.93 -2.32 18.35
N GLU A 155 3.21 -1.27 17.91
CA GLU A 155 3.63 0.14 18.01
C GLU A 155 3.88 0.60 19.47
N GLU A 156 3.26 -0.04 20.46
CA GLU A 156 3.46 0.26 21.87
C GLU A 156 4.78 -0.34 22.43
N THR A 157 5.32 -1.36 21.78
CA THR A 157 6.47 -2.14 22.28
C THR A 157 7.69 -2.06 21.39
N ILE A 158 7.48 -1.90 20.07
CA ILE A 158 8.55 -1.80 19.07
C ILE A 158 8.51 -0.39 18.47
N PHE A 159 9.43 0.46 18.94
CA PHE A 159 9.59 1.81 18.39
C PHE A 159 11.04 2.28 18.49
N ILE A 160 11.44 3.15 17.57
CA ILE A 160 12.81 3.64 17.50
C ILE A 160 12.99 4.79 18.50
N GLN A 161 13.77 4.55 19.55
CA GLN A 161 14.13 5.58 20.53
C GLN A 161 15.52 6.15 20.23
N PRO A 162 15.75 7.46 20.42
CA PRO A 162 17.08 8.05 20.39
C PRO A 162 18.03 7.36 21.38
N CYS A 163 19.29 7.19 21.00
CA CYS A 163 20.29 6.64 21.92
C CYS A 163 20.69 7.70 22.96
N THR A 164 21.05 7.22 24.15
CA THR A 164 21.62 8.08 25.22
C THR A 164 23.10 8.41 24.97
N GLU A 165 23.78 7.57 24.21
CA GLU A 165 25.19 7.70 23.86
C GLU A 165 25.41 7.34 22.39
N THR A 166 25.97 8.25 21.59
CA THR A 166 26.32 8.00 20.20
C THR A 166 27.51 7.05 20.09
N LYS A 167 27.38 6.01 19.27
CA LYS A 167 28.44 5.03 18.98
C LYS A 167 28.74 4.97 17.51
N ASN A 168 29.96 4.54 17.19
CA ASN A 168 30.32 4.14 15.82
C ASN A 168 29.91 2.68 15.61
N VAL A 169 29.00 2.44 14.69
CA VAL A 169 28.44 1.11 14.38
C VAL A 169 28.92 0.66 13.01
N ALA A 170 29.67 -0.42 12.99
CA ALA A 170 30.10 -1.07 11.75
C ALA A 170 29.17 -2.26 11.42
N ILE A 171 28.59 -2.25 10.22
CA ILE A 171 27.70 -3.30 9.75
C ILE A 171 28.35 -4.01 8.57
N VAL A 172 28.49 -5.32 8.65
CA VAL A 172 29.10 -6.14 7.61
C VAL A 172 28.02 -6.88 6.82
N GLY A 173 27.84 -6.50 5.56
CA GLY A 173 26.85 -7.01 4.63
C GLY A 173 25.64 -6.07 4.50
N ALA A 174 25.36 -5.64 3.27
CA ALA A 174 24.24 -4.77 2.90
C ALA A 174 23.05 -5.56 2.32
N GLY A 175 22.78 -6.75 2.85
CA GLY A 175 21.48 -7.41 2.66
C GLY A 175 20.39 -6.75 3.48
N LEU A 176 19.12 -7.19 3.37
CA LEU A 176 17.99 -6.54 4.05
C LEU A 176 18.19 -6.39 5.56
N ALA A 177 18.76 -7.41 6.22
CA ALA A 177 19.01 -7.34 7.66
C ALA A 177 20.05 -6.27 8.03
N GLY A 178 21.14 -6.16 7.25
CA GLY A 178 22.18 -5.15 7.45
C GLY A 178 21.67 -3.75 7.15
N LEU A 179 20.90 -3.56 6.09
CA LEU A 179 20.29 -2.28 5.74
C LEU A 179 19.30 -1.82 6.80
N GLU A 180 18.43 -2.73 7.31
CA GLU A 180 17.49 -2.38 8.38
C GLU A 180 18.22 -2.05 9.69
N ALA A 181 19.26 -2.81 10.04
CA ALA A 181 20.11 -2.50 11.20
C ALA A 181 20.77 -1.12 11.05
N ALA A 182 21.26 -0.78 9.85
CA ALA A 182 21.86 0.52 9.54
C ALA A 182 20.84 1.65 9.72
N ARG A 183 19.64 1.48 9.15
CA ARG A 183 18.54 2.43 9.24
C ARG A 183 18.15 2.70 10.70
N VAL A 184 17.95 1.64 11.48
CA VAL A 184 17.56 1.76 12.89
C VAL A 184 18.67 2.41 13.71
N ALA A 185 19.93 2.00 13.54
CA ALA A 185 21.06 2.57 14.25
C ALA A 185 21.21 4.06 13.91
N TYR A 186 21.10 4.44 12.64
CA TYR A 186 21.14 5.84 12.20
C TYR A 186 20.00 6.67 12.81
N LYS A 187 18.76 6.18 12.76
CA LYS A 187 17.59 6.86 13.35
C LYS A 187 17.70 7.01 14.86
N ARG A 188 18.44 6.12 15.53
CA ARG A 188 18.76 6.25 16.96
C ARG A 188 19.84 7.27 17.26
N GLY A 189 20.54 7.82 16.25
CA GLY A 189 21.57 8.82 16.42
C GLY A 189 22.99 8.28 16.50
N HIS A 190 23.24 7.05 16.04
CA HIS A 190 24.57 6.48 15.92
C HIS A 190 25.25 6.89 14.61
N THR A 191 26.57 6.89 14.59
CA THR A 191 27.36 6.98 13.35
C THR A 191 27.47 5.58 12.74
N VAL A 192 27.00 5.38 11.50
CA VAL A 192 26.90 4.06 10.90
C VAL A 192 27.79 3.95 9.67
N THR A 193 28.55 2.86 9.58
CA THR A 193 29.32 2.47 8.39
C THR A 193 28.90 1.08 7.96
N VAL A 194 28.47 0.93 6.69
CA VAL A 194 28.09 -0.35 6.11
C VAL A 194 29.19 -0.82 5.16
N PHE A 195 29.65 -2.05 5.33
CA PHE A 195 30.63 -2.71 4.48
C PHE A 195 29.94 -3.78 3.65
N GLU A 196 30.01 -3.67 2.33
CA GLU A 196 29.46 -4.63 1.39
C GLU A 196 30.56 -5.10 0.44
N LYS A 197 30.63 -6.42 0.18
CA LYS A 197 31.63 -7.01 -0.70
C LYS A 197 31.33 -6.88 -2.19
N SER A 198 30.03 -6.71 -2.53
CA SER A 198 29.57 -6.54 -3.90
C SER A 198 29.45 -5.06 -4.26
N ASP A 199 29.24 -4.78 -5.52
CA ASP A 199 29.05 -3.44 -6.07
C ASP A 199 27.63 -2.89 -5.91
N ARG A 200 26.71 -3.69 -5.29
CA ARG A 200 25.30 -3.33 -5.10
C ARG A 200 24.74 -3.81 -3.78
N LEU A 201 23.77 -3.02 -3.26
CA LEU A 201 23.04 -3.33 -2.06
C LEU A 201 21.96 -4.41 -2.31
N GLY A 202 21.40 -4.97 -1.22
CA GLY A 202 20.24 -5.86 -1.26
C GLY A 202 20.57 -7.36 -1.10
N GLY A 203 21.80 -7.78 -1.35
CA GLY A 203 22.21 -9.18 -1.15
C GLY A 203 21.29 -10.16 -1.89
N GLN A 204 20.70 -11.12 -1.18
CA GLN A 204 19.84 -12.17 -1.76
C GLN A 204 18.56 -11.64 -2.41
N ILE A 205 18.09 -10.45 -2.06
CA ILE A 205 16.88 -9.88 -2.65
C ILE A 205 17.05 -9.64 -4.16
N ASN A 206 18.27 -9.33 -4.59
CA ASN A 206 18.59 -9.16 -6.00
C ASN A 206 18.33 -10.44 -6.83
N ILE A 207 18.58 -11.61 -6.24
CA ILE A 207 18.31 -12.91 -6.87
C ILE A 207 16.83 -13.26 -6.75
N ALA A 208 16.22 -12.98 -5.59
CA ALA A 208 14.81 -13.26 -5.34
C ALA A 208 13.85 -12.44 -6.22
N SER A 209 14.30 -11.31 -6.77
CA SER A 209 13.52 -10.46 -7.68
C SER A 209 13.52 -10.96 -9.14
N VAL A 210 14.42 -11.87 -9.52
CA VAL A 210 14.59 -12.33 -10.90
C VAL A 210 13.40 -13.14 -11.44
N PRO A 211 12.72 -14.00 -10.64
CA PRO A 211 11.55 -14.72 -11.14
C PRO A 211 10.46 -13.76 -11.63
N PRO A 212 9.68 -14.14 -12.67
CA PRO A 212 8.62 -13.29 -13.22
C PRO A 212 7.69 -12.76 -12.14
N ARG A 213 7.36 -11.46 -12.21
CA ARG A 213 6.42 -10.77 -11.31
C ARG A 213 6.90 -10.68 -9.85
N LYS A 214 8.21 -10.76 -9.61
CA LYS A 214 8.84 -10.61 -8.28
C LYS A 214 9.69 -9.34 -8.14
N ASP A 215 9.77 -8.54 -9.18
CA ASP A 215 10.54 -7.29 -9.22
C ASP A 215 10.12 -6.28 -8.13
N GLU A 216 8.86 -6.28 -7.75
CA GLU A 216 8.34 -5.40 -6.69
C GLU A 216 9.08 -5.56 -5.34
N ILE A 217 9.71 -6.71 -5.07
CA ILE A 217 10.45 -6.92 -3.81
C ILE A 217 11.70 -6.04 -3.70
N LEU A 218 12.21 -5.52 -4.82
CA LEU A 218 13.36 -4.60 -4.81
C LEU A 218 13.06 -3.28 -4.09
N ARG A 219 11.80 -2.88 -3.94
CA ARG A 219 11.42 -1.72 -3.13
C ARG A 219 11.92 -1.79 -1.70
N SER A 220 12.11 -3.01 -1.16
CA SER A 220 12.67 -3.20 0.18
C SER A 220 14.12 -2.70 0.33
N VAL A 221 14.83 -2.45 -0.78
CA VAL A 221 16.20 -1.93 -0.80
C VAL A 221 16.24 -0.44 -1.13
N GLN A 222 15.16 0.12 -1.67
CA GLN A 222 15.09 1.51 -2.13
C GLN A 222 14.73 2.50 -1.00
N TYR A 223 14.16 2.02 0.08
CA TYR A 223 13.85 2.79 1.28
C TYR A 223 15.03 2.82 2.24
#